data_708d046a276c450876dd9c478dd336e9
#
_entry.id   708d046a276c450876dd9c478dd336e9
#
_cell.length_a   1.000
_cell.length_b   1.000
_cell.length_c   1.000
_cell.angle_alpha   90.00
_cell.angle_beta   90.00
_cell.angle_gamma   90.00
#
_symmetry.space_group_name_H-M   'P 1'
#
loop_
_entity.id
_entity.type
_entity.pdbx_description
1 polymer ?
#
loop_
_entity_poly.entity_id
_entity_poly.type
_entity_poly.pdbx_seq_one_letter_code
_entity_poly.pdbx_strand_id
1 'polypeptide(L)'
;MKREYRRSEPLFSQCGLNCGLCPMYHIREESHCPGCGGPGRPSCPILRCAGEHGGVEFCSLCPDWPCQRYVQEQADSFIPHRNARRDLETVKRVGLEHYLETLGKKMEGLRFLLERCNDGRRKSLFCTAVNLLELEDVEAVIARLEEEFGPEYPPEEQKDRGSRAAELFRERAQTRGVSLKLERQRKP
;
A
#
# COMPACT_ATOMS: atom_id res chain seq x y z
N MET A 1 -17.58 -26.26 13.06
CA MET A 1 -17.65 -24.84 12.67
C MET A 1 -16.23 -24.33 12.48
N LYS A 2 -15.81 -23.99 11.24
CA LYS A 2 -14.54 -23.29 11.03
C LYS A 2 -14.70 -21.88 11.63
N ARG A 3 -13.95 -21.56 12.68
CA ARG A 3 -13.87 -20.18 13.18
C ARG A 3 -13.43 -19.29 12.03
N GLU A 4 -14.30 -18.36 11.65
CA GLU A 4 -13.96 -17.33 10.69
C GLU A 4 -12.87 -16.46 11.31
N TYR A 5 -11.64 -16.56 10.81
CA TYR A 5 -10.52 -15.77 11.29
C TYR A 5 -10.73 -14.33 10.84
N ARG A 6 -11.05 -13.47 11.79
CA ARG A 6 -11.20 -12.03 11.56
C ARG A 6 -9.95 -11.31 12.03
N ARG A 7 -9.44 -10.48 11.18
CA ARG A 7 -8.29 -9.62 11.47
C ARG A 7 -8.74 -8.29 12.07
N SER A 8 -7.94 -7.74 12.99
CA SER A 8 -8.16 -6.40 13.54
C SER A 8 -7.75 -5.31 12.55
N GLU A 9 -6.69 -5.57 11.75
CA GLU A 9 -6.07 -4.59 10.85
C GLU A 9 -6.12 -5.03 9.38
N PRO A 10 -7.28 -4.91 8.70
CA PRO A 10 -7.43 -5.38 7.33
C PRO A 10 -6.65 -4.53 6.31
N LEU A 11 -6.33 -3.27 6.63
CA LEU A 11 -5.63 -2.35 5.73
C LEU A 11 -4.10 -2.51 5.76
N PHE A 12 -3.56 -3.13 6.81
CA PHE A 12 -2.20 -3.66 6.84
C PHE A 12 -2.28 -5.18 6.89
N SER A 13 -1.86 -5.86 5.82
CA SER A 13 -2.10 -7.28 5.70
C SER A 13 -1.20 -8.11 6.60
N GLN A 14 -1.60 -9.36 6.85
CA GLN A 14 -0.83 -10.33 7.61
C GLN A 14 0.57 -10.59 7.05
N CYS A 15 0.72 -10.52 5.73
CA CYS A 15 2.00 -10.68 5.04
C CYS A 15 2.79 -9.37 4.89
N GLY A 16 2.30 -8.26 5.45
CA GLY A 16 2.98 -6.96 5.40
C GLY A 16 2.64 -6.09 4.19
N LEU A 17 1.63 -6.46 3.40
CA LEU A 17 1.18 -5.59 2.31
C LEU A 17 0.28 -4.46 2.85
N ASN A 18 0.50 -3.25 2.38
CA ASN A 18 -0.30 -2.08 2.71
C ASN A 18 -1.59 -2.06 1.87
N CYS A 19 -2.59 -2.84 2.26
CA CYS A 19 -3.87 -2.96 1.55
C CYS A 19 -4.59 -1.61 1.45
N GLY A 20 -4.44 -0.72 2.42
CA GLY A 20 -4.97 0.65 2.39
C GLY A 20 -4.36 1.55 1.30
N LEU A 21 -3.20 1.16 0.73
CA LEU A 21 -2.57 1.85 -0.40
C LEU A 21 -2.81 1.14 -1.74
N CYS A 22 -3.64 0.10 -1.76
CA CYS A 22 -3.89 -0.71 -2.95
C CYS A 22 -4.92 -0.04 -3.88
N PRO A 23 -4.68 0.00 -5.21
CA PRO A 23 -5.67 0.55 -6.14
C PRO A 23 -7.02 -0.17 -6.10
N MET A 24 -7.06 -1.45 -5.67
CA MET A 24 -8.29 -2.21 -5.50
C MET A 24 -9.10 -1.82 -4.25
N TYR A 25 -8.47 -1.22 -3.26
CA TYR A 25 -9.14 -0.59 -2.12
C TYR A 25 -9.82 0.72 -2.52
N HIS A 26 -9.21 1.46 -3.44
CA HIS A 26 -9.67 2.78 -3.91
C HIS A 26 -10.53 2.72 -5.19
N ILE A 27 -11.24 1.64 -5.45
CA ILE A 27 -12.27 1.58 -6.49
C ILE A 27 -13.64 2.01 -5.92
N ARG A 28 -14.72 1.87 -6.68
CA ARG A 28 -16.06 2.24 -6.23
C ARG A 28 -16.44 1.54 -4.94
N GLU A 29 -17.14 2.25 -4.05
CA GLU A 29 -17.47 1.82 -2.69
C GLU A 29 -18.14 0.44 -2.63
N GLU A 30 -19.03 0.15 -3.57
CA GLU A 30 -19.79 -1.12 -3.63
C GLU A 30 -18.95 -2.33 -4.04
N SER A 31 -17.76 -2.12 -4.63
CA SER A 31 -16.93 -3.18 -5.19
C SER A 31 -15.48 -3.13 -4.73
N HIS A 32 -15.14 -2.25 -3.78
CA HIS A 32 -13.76 -2.14 -3.29
C HIS A 32 -13.31 -3.41 -2.53
N CYS A 33 -12.02 -3.67 -2.58
CA CYS A 33 -11.43 -4.73 -1.78
C CYS A 33 -11.45 -4.35 -0.29
N PRO A 34 -12.06 -5.16 0.60
CA PRO A 34 -12.17 -4.82 2.03
C PRO A 34 -10.85 -4.96 2.80
N GLY A 35 -9.74 -5.24 2.14
CA GLY A 35 -8.47 -5.51 2.78
C GLY A 35 -8.25 -7.00 3.11
N CYS A 36 -7.20 -7.28 3.87
CA CYS A 36 -6.81 -8.65 4.20
C CYS A 36 -7.73 -9.27 5.25
N GLY A 37 -8.39 -10.38 4.90
CA GLY A 37 -9.33 -11.07 5.79
C GLY A 37 -10.67 -10.35 5.95
N GLY A 38 -10.96 -9.34 5.13
CA GLY A 38 -12.26 -8.67 5.13
C GLY A 38 -13.38 -9.52 4.53
N PRO A 39 -14.66 -9.14 4.76
CA PRO A 39 -15.82 -9.89 4.29
C PRO A 39 -15.79 -10.09 2.77
N GLY A 40 -16.12 -11.29 2.30
CA GLY A 40 -16.18 -11.61 0.87
C GLY A 40 -14.83 -11.75 0.16
N ARG A 41 -13.70 -11.54 0.84
CA ARG A 41 -12.40 -11.74 0.23
C ARG A 41 -12.06 -13.23 0.10
N PRO A 42 -11.53 -13.68 -1.06
CA PRO A 42 -11.05 -15.06 -1.18
C PRO A 42 -9.96 -15.38 -0.14
N SER A 43 -9.99 -16.58 0.40
CA SER A 43 -8.95 -17.07 1.30
C SER A 43 -7.61 -17.11 0.57
N CYS A 44 -6.57 -16.54 1.17
CA CYS A 44 -5.19 -16.70 0.68
C CYS A 44 -4.43 -17.74 1.52
N PRO A 45 -3.36 -18.37 0.95
CA PRO A 45 -2.58 -19.38 1.67
C PRO A 45 -1.95 -18.86 2.96
N ILE A 46 -1.50 -17.60 2.99
CA ILE A 46 -0.88 -16.99 4.18
C ILE A 46 -1.93 -16.80 5.28
N LEU A 47 -3.12 -16.29 4.94
CA LEU A 47 -4.19 -16.10 5.91
C LEU A 47 -4.66 -17.44 6.52
N ARG A 48 -4.71 -18.50 5.70
CA ARG A 48 -5.02 -19.85 6.18
C ARG A 48 -3.93 -20.38 7.11
N CYS A 49 -2.66 -20.22 6.72
CA CYS A 49 -1.51 -20.58 7.53
C CYS A 49 -1.54 -19.92 8.91
N ALA A 50 -1.90 -18.66 9.00
CA ALA A 50 -2.03 -17.97 10.28
C ALA A 50 -3.08 -18.61 11.18
N GLY A 51 -4.22 -18.98 10.63
CA GLY A 51 -5.27 -19.70 11.38
C GLY A 51 -4.77 -21.05 11.94
N GLU A 52 -3.90 -21.75 11.18
CA GLU A 52 -3.26 -23.01 11.59
C GLU A 52 -2.19 -22.78 12.68
N HIS A 53 -1.59 -21.59 12.75
CA HIS A 53 -0.56 -21.20 13.74
C HIS A 53 -1.10 -20.34 14.87
N GLY A 54 -2.31 -20.62 15.33
CA GLY A 54 -2.89 -19.96 16.50
C GLY A 54 -3.51 -18.58 16.24
N GLY A 55 -3.71 -18.21 14.97
CA GLY A 55 -4.35 -16.95 14.59
C GLY A 55 -3.45 -15.73 14.78
N VAL A 56 -2.15 -15.85 14.49
CA VAL A 56 -1.22 -14.72 14.57
C VAL A 56 -1.66 -13.59 13.65
N GLU A 57 -1.68 -12.36 14.16
CA GLU A 57 -2.15 -11.19 13.41
C GLU A 57 -1.20 -10.82 12.25
N PHE A 58 0.10 -11.01 12.43
CA PHE A 58 1.13 -10.76 11.40
C PHE A 58 2.10 -11.92 11.31
N CYS A 59 2.59 -12.21 10.09
CA CYS A 59 3.60 -13.26 9.88
C CYS A 59 4.84 -13.07 10.74
N SER A 60 5.25 -11.83 11.00
CA SER A 60 6.40 -11.52 11.86
C SER A 60 6.22 -11.91 13.33
N LEU A 61 5.00 -12.24 13.77
CA LEU A 61 4.70 -12.75 15.11
C LEU A 61 4.71 -14.28 15.19
N CYS A 62 4.82 -14.96 14.04
CA CYS A 62 4.91 -16.42 13.97
C CYS A 62 6.31 -16.88 14.43
N PRO A 63 6.42 -17.96 15.24
CA PRO A 63 7.72 -18.50 15.63
C PRO A 63 8.56 -18.99 14.45
N ASP A 64 7.92 -19.40 13.34
CA ASP A 64 8.61 -19.87 12.12
C ASP A 64 9.04 -18.75 11.18
N TRP A 65 8.88 -17.49 11.57
CA TRP A 65 9.26 -16.34 10.75
C TRP A 65 10.77 -16.12 10.62
N PRO A 66 11.30 -15.83 9.41
CA PRO A 66 10.66 -15.91 8.10
C PRO A 66 10.62 -17.36 7.57
N CYS A 67 9.43 -17.86 7.26
CA CYS A 67 9.25 -19.23 6.79
C CYS A 67 9.36 -19.34 5.25
N GLN A 68 9.56 -20.56 4.74
CA GLN A 68 9.69 -20.82 3.31
C GLN A 68 8.45 -20.37 2.51
N ARG A 69 7.24 -20.53 3.05
CA ARG A 69 5.99 -20.08 2.41
C ARG A 69 5.99 -18.57 2.19
N TYR A 70 6.46 -17.79 3.17
CA TYR A 70 6.54 -16.34 3.06
C TYR A 70 7.54 -15.90 1.98
N VAL A 71 8.67 -16.57 1.89
CA VAL A 71 9.75 -16.22 0.93
C VAL A 71 9.35 -16.49 -0.52
N GLN A 72 8.47 -17.48 -0.77
CA GLN A 72 8.07 -17.89 -2.12
C GLN A 72 7.02 -16.95 -2.77
N GLU A 73 6.28 -16.15 -2.00
CA GLU A 73 5.18 -15.31 -2.52
C GLU A 73 5.59 -13.84 -2.71
N GLN A 74 6.66 -13.58 -3.49
CA GLN A 74 7.23 -12.23 -3.60
C GLN A 74 6.92 -11.48 -4.91
N ALA A 75 6.15 -12.06 -5.82
CA ALA A 75 5.77 -11.34 -7.04
C ALA A 75 4.72 -10.26 -6.75
N ASP A 76 4.94 -9.07 -7.30
CA ASP A 76 4.01 -7.95 -7.16
C ASP A 76 2.62 -8.29 -7.72
N SER A 77 1.59 -7.89 -7.01
CA SER A 77 0.19 -8.03 -7.44
C SER A 77 -0.33 -6.69 -8.01
N PHE A 78 -1.34 -6.09 -7.38
CA PHE A 78 -1.78 -4.72 -7.67
C PHE A 78 -0.91 -3.67 -6.96
N ILE A 79 -0.14 -4.10 -5.97
CA ILE A 79 0.81 -3.31 -5.19
C ILE A 79 2.16 -4.03 -5.10
N PRO A 80 3.24 -3.30 -4.78
CA PRO A 80 4.54 -3.89 -4.54
C PRO A 80 4.52 -4.88 -3.35
N HIS A 81 5.22 -6.01 -3.49
CA HIS A 81 5.43 -6.97 -2.41
C HIS A 81 6.83 -6.85 -1.78
N ARG A 82 7.78 -6.26 -2.51
CA ARG A 82 9.20 -6.18 -2.10
C ARG A 82 9.46 -5.42 -0.80
N ASN A 83 8.56 -4.52 -0.39
CA ASN A 83 8.65 -3.80 0.88
C ASN A 83 7.93 -4.49 2.04
N ALA A 84 7.12 -5.52 1.79
CA ALA A 84 6.27 -6.15 2.80
C ALA A 84 7.05 -6.69 4.01
N ARG A 85 8.23 -7.31 3.76
CA ARG A 85 9.10 -7.80 4.83
C ARG A 85 9.66 -6.65 5.67
N ARG A 86 10.18 -5.61 5.03
CA ARG A 86 10.69 -4.41 5.70
C ARG A 86 9.59 -3.78 6.57
N ASP A 87 8.37 -3.72 6.07
CA ASP A 87 7.24 -3.12 6.76
C ASP A 87 6.85 -3.94 8.01
N LEU A 88 6.87 -5.28 7.93
CA LEU A 88 6.70 -6.14 9.09
C LEU A 88 7.84 -6.00 10.13
N GLU A 89 9.08 -5.87 9.67
CA GLU A 89 10.24 -5.63 10.54
C GLU A 89 10.16 -4.24 11.19
N THR A 90 9.63 -3.24 10.46
CA THR A 90 9.37 -1.90 11.00
C THR A 90 8.33 -1.96 12.13
N VAL A 91 7.22 -2.68 11.94
CA VAL A 91 6.22 -2.90 13.01
C VAL A 91 6.86 -3.50 14.26
N LYS A 92 7.76 -4.48 14.11
CA LYS A 92 8.48 -5.06 15.27
C LYS A 92 9.36 -4.03 16.00
N ARG A 93 9.97 -3.10 15.24
CA ARG A 93 10.91 -2.12 15.78
C ARG A 93 10.22 -0.94 16.44
N VAL A 94 9.17 -0.37 15.81
CA VAL A 94 8.54 0.88 16.27
C VAL A 94 7.18 0.66 16.95
N GLY A 95 6.64 -0.55 16.89
CA GLY A 95 5.30 -0.87 17.36
C GLY A 95 4.22 -0.70 16.27
N LEU A 96 3.12 -1.44 16.44
CA LEU A 96 2.02 -1.45 15.47
C LEU A 96 1.32 -0.09 15.40
N GLU A 97 1.02 0.51 16.54
CA GLU A 97 0.30 1.80 16.61
C GLU A 97 1.02 2.90 15.82
N HIS A 98 2.31 3.08 16.07
CA HIS A 98 3.12 4.07 15.36
C HIS A 98 3.22 3.80 13.85
N TYR A 99 3.31 2.50 13.47
CA TYR A 99 3.30 2.12 12.07
C TYR A 99 1.96 2.47 11.39
N LEU A 100 0.84 2.18 12.06
CA LEU A 100 -0.51 2.47 11.56
C LEU A 100 -0.79 3.98 11.46
N GLU A 101 -0.25 4.80 12.37
CA GLU A 101 -0.30 6.27 12.24
C GLU A 101 0.39 6.73 10.96
N THR A 102 1.61 6.23 10.70
CA THR A 102 2.36 6.54 9.47
C THR A 102 1.61 6.06 8.22
N LEU A 103 1.05 4.85 8.26
CA LEU A 103 0.22 4.32 7.17
C LEU A 103 -1.02 5.17 6.95
N GLY A 104 -1.68 5.63 8.02
CA GLY A 104 -2.83 6.53 7.97
C GLY A 104 -2.51 7.82 7.23
N LYS A 105 -1.41 8.49 7.57
CA LYS A 105 -0.93 9.70 6.88
C LYS A 105 -0.63 9.44 5.40
N LYS A 106 0.00 8.31 5.08
CA LYS A 106 0.21 7.90 3.67
C LYS A 106 -1.11 7.70 2.93
N MET A 107 -2.12 7.11 3.57
CA MET A 107 -3.46 6.94 2.99
C MET A 107 -4.16 8.27 2.76
N GLU A 108 -4.01 9.25 3.65
CA GLU A 108 -4.51 10.63 3.46
C GLU A 108 -3.84 11.30 2.28
N GLY A 109 -2.51 11.23 2.18
CA GLY A 109 -1.76 11.72 1.02
C GLY A 109 -2.18 11.06 -0.29
N LEU A 110 -2.40 9.73 -0.27
CA LEU A 110 -2.90 9.01 -1.44
C LEU A 110 -4.31 9.46 -1.81
N ARG A 111 -5.21 9.65 -0.86
CA ARG A 111 -6.56 10.15 -1.11
C ARG A 111 -6.51 11.53 -1.77
N PHE A 112 -5.70 12.46 -1.25
CA PHE A 112 -5.48 13.76 -1.88
C PHE A 112 -5.04 13.62 -3.35
N LEU A 113 -4.05 12.78 -3.64
CA LEU A 113 -3.55 12.55 -5.00
C LEU A 113 -4.62 11.95 -5.92
N LEU A 114 -5.45 11.03 -5.42
CA LEU A 114 -6.50 10.39 -6.21
C LEU A 114 -7.66 11.36 -6.51
N GLU A 115 -8.01 12.22 -5.58
CA GLU A 115 -9.09 13.20 -5.74
C GLU A 115 -8.67 14.43 -6.55
N ARG A 116 -7.45 14.93 -6.35
CA ARG A 116 -6.99 16.22 -6.88
C ARG A 116 -6.05 16.13 -8.07
N CYS A 117 -5.36 14.99 -8.25
CA CYS A 117 -4.31 14.83 -9.26
C CYS A 117 -4.54 13.65 -10.22
N ASN A 118 -5.58 12.85 -10.04
CA ASN A 118 -5.78 11.66 -10.88
C ASN A 118 -6.80 11.90 -12.00
N ASP A 119 -6.30 12.01 -13.22
CA ASP A 119 -7.08 12.11 -14.46
C ASP A 119 -7.62 10.77 -14.99
N GLY A 120 -7.69 9.74 -14.14
CA GLY A 120 -8.10 8.38 -14.48
C GLY A 120 -6.98 7.45 -14.94
N ARG A 121 -5.76 7.95 -15.18
CA ARG A 121 -4.63 7.18 -15.75
C ARG A 121 -3.49 6.93 -14.75
N ARG A 122 -3.41 7.70 -13.65
CA ARG A 122 -2.25 7.73 -12.76
C ARG A 122 -2.46 7.02 -11.42
N LYS A 123 -3.65 6.48 -11.17
CA LYS A 123 -3.99 5.79 -9.91
C LYS A 123 -2.96 4.74 -9.51
N SER A 124 -2.60 3.83 -10.41
CA SER A 124 -1.62 2.78 -10.10
C SER A 124 -0.23 3.33 -9.78
N LEU A 125 0.19 4.40 -10.47
CA LEU A 125 1.46 5.07 -10.18
C LEU A 125 1.45 5.67 -8.78
N PHE A 126 0.41 6.42 -8.42
CA PHE A 126 0.30 7.04 -7.10
C PHE A 126 0.24 5.98 -5.98
N CYS A 127 -0.57 4.93 -6.14
CA CYS A 127 -0.60 3.82 -5.19
C CYS A 127 0.77 3.17 -5.02
N THR A 128 1.52 2.96 -6.11
CA THR A 128 2.86 2.36 -6.06
C THR A 128 3.88 3.29 -5.41
N ALA A 129 3.87 4.57 -5.77
CA ALA A 129 4.80 5.57 -5.24
C ALA A 129 4.61 5.76 -3.74
N VAL A 130 3.38 5.99 -3.28
CA VAL A 130 3.07 6.17 -1.86
C VAL A 130 3.38 4.90 -1.05
N ASN A 131 3.25 3.72 -1.66
CA ASN A 131 3.61 2.46 -1.00
C ASN A 131 5.13 2.32 -0.79
N LEU A 132 5.93 2.67 -1.79
CA LEU A 132 7.38 2.42 -1.82
C LEU A 132 8.23 3.53 -1.21
N LEU A 133 7.77 4.77 -1.30
CA LEU A 133 8.48 5.94 -0.80
C LEU A 133 8.15 6.20 0.67
N GLU A 134 9.01 6.91 1.37
CA GLU A 134 8.79 7.29 2.76
C GLU A 134 7.69 8.38 2.87
N LEU A 135 7.11 8.56 4.07
CA LEU A 135 6.06 9.56 4.30
C LEU A 135 6.52 10.96 3.92
N GLU A 136 7.74 11.32 4.30
CA GLU A 136 8.35 12.64 4.03
C GLU A 136 8.47 12.91 2.52
N ASP A 137 8.69 11.88 1.70
CA ASP A 137 8.72 12.04 0.23
C ASP A 137 7.32 12.33 -0.32
N VAL A 138 6.28 11.70 0.24
CA VAL A 138 4.88 11.93 -0.14
C VAL A 138 4.44 13.34 0.25
N GLU A 139 4.73 13.75 1.49
CA GLU A 139 4.43 15.09 2.01
C GLU A 139 5.15 16.18 1.20
N ALA A 140 6.43 15.96 0.86
CA ALA A 140 7.18 16.90 0.03
C ALA A 140 6.62 17.05 -1.40
N VAL A 141 6.10 15.97 -1.99
CA VAL A 141 5.43 16.04 -3.29
C VAL A 141 4.13 16.84 -3.17
N ILE A 142 3.33 16.61 -2.15
CA ILE A 142 2.07 17.34 -1.93
C ILE A 142 2.35 18.82 -1.69
N ALA A 143 3.28 19.16 -0.80
CA ALA A 143 3.66 20.54 -0.52
C ALA A 143 4.12 21.26 -1.80
N ARG A 144 4.89 20.59 -2.64
CA ARG A 144 5.35 21.18 -3.92
C ARG A 144 4.22 21.44 -4.89
N LEU A 145 3.21 20.56 -4.94
CA LEU A 145 2.02 20.77 -5.76
C LEU A 145 1.18 21.96 -5.24
N GLU A 146 1.07 22.13 -3.94
CA GLU A 146 0.38 23.27 -3.32
C GLU A 146 1.10 24.60 -3.59
N GLU A 147 2.44 24.60 -3.57
CA GLU A 147 3.25 25.77 -3.96
C GLU A 147 3.06 26.15 -5.44
N GLU A 148 3.03 25.16 -6.34
CA GLU A 148 2.97 25.40 -7.79
C GLU A 148 1.57 25.74 -8.30
N PHE A 149 0.52 25.14 -7.72
CA PHE A 149 -0.87 25.26 -8.20
C PHE A 149 -1.79 26.03 -7.22
N GLY A 150 -1.30 26.35 -6.02
CA GLY A 150 -2.12 26.99 -4.98
C GLY A 150 -3.08 26.01 -4.28
N PRO A 151 -3.86 26.53 -3.31
CA PRO A 151 -4.79 25.72 -2.48
C PRO A 151 -6.11 25.40 -3.17
N GLU A 152 -6.43 26.05 -4.28
CA GLU A 152 -7.59 25.75 -5.09
C GLU A 152 -7.27 24.62 -6.07
N TYR A 153 -8.25 23.76 -6.30
CA TYR A 153 -8.08 22.58 -7.15
C TYR A 153 -9.14 22.54 -8.26
N PRO A 154 -9.12 23.47 -9.21
CA PRO A 154 -10.06 23.49 -10.30
C PRO A 154 -9.93 22.22 -11.17
N PRO A 155 -11.06 21.62 -11.59
CA PRO A 155 -11.05 20.34 -12.34
C PRO A 155 -10.24 20.39 -13.63
N GLU A 156 -10.20 21.54 -14.31
CA GLU A 156 -9.46 21.77 -15.55
C GLU A 156 -7.95 21.57 -15.40
N GLU A 157 -7.38 21.85 -14.22
CA GLU A 157 -5.97 21.66 -13.95
C GLU A 157 -5.60 20.24 -13.47
N GLN A 158 -6.59 19.38 -13.23
CA GLN A 158 -6.36 18.04 -12.66
C GLN A 158 -5.34 17.22 -13.47
N LYS A 159 -5.37 17.34 -14.79
CA LYS A 159 -4.43 16.66 -15.68
C LYS A 159 -3.00 17.17 -15.52
N ASP A 160 -2.82 18.48 -15.40
CA ASP A 160 -1.50 19.11 -15.28
C ASP A 160 -0.91 18.84 -13.90
N ARG A 161 -1.70 18.99 -12.83
CA ARG A 161 -1.32 18.56 -11.48
C ARG A 161 -0.95 17.08 -11.44
N GLY A 162 -1.72 16.22 -12.08
CA GLY A 162 -1.44 14.79 -12.16
C GLY A 162 -0.15 14.47 -12.91
N SER A 163 0.16 15.20 -13.98
CA SER A 163 1.42 15.07 -14.70
C SER A 163 2.59 15.51 -13.83
N ARG A 164 2.46 16.65 -13.18
CA ARG A 164 3.48 17.19 -12.28
C ARG A 164 3.73 16.30 -11.06
N ALA A 165 2.67 15.80 -10.42
CA ALA A 165 2.79 14.83 -9.33
C ALA A 165 3.56 13.57 -9.75
N ALA A 166 3.27 13.06 -10.95
CA ALA A 166 3.96 11.88 -11.48
C ALA A 166 5.46 12.13 -11.76
N GLU A 167 5.84 13.34 -12.19
CA GLU A 167 7.24 13.75 -12.35
C GLU A 167 7.95 13.81 -10.99
N LEU A 168 7.39 14.54 -10.04
CA LEU A 168 7.94 14.69 -8.68
C LEU A 168 8.15 13.32 -8.01
N PHE A 169 7.20 12.40 -8.13
CA PHE A 169 7.37 11.04 -7.60
C PHE A 169 8.49 10.27 -8.28
N ARG A 170 8.68 10.43 -9.61
CA ARG A 170 9.80 9.78 -10.32
C ARG A 170 11.14 10.37 -9.89
N GLU A 171 11.24 11.68 -9.69
CA GLU A 171 12.43 12.37 -9.17
C GLU A 171 12.79 11.86 -7.78
N ARG A 172 11.80 11.77 -6.85
CA ARG A 172 12.00 11.21 -5.51
C ARG A 172 12.43 9.76 -5.57
N ALA A 173 11.77 8.96 -6.39
CA ALA A 173 12.12 7.55 -6.54
C ALA A 173 13.54 7.36 -7.08
N GLN A 174 13.96 8.18 -8.04
CA GLN A 174 15.32 8.18 -8.57
C GLN A 174 16.34 8.54 -7.49
N THR A 175 16.09 9.59 -6.70
CA THR A 175 16.95 10.01 -5.58
C THR A 175 17.09 8.90 -4.53
N ARG A 176 16.01 8.14 -4.27
CA ARG A 176 16.00 7.01 -3.33
C ARG A 176 16.49 5.70 -3.93
N GLY A 177 16.81 5.63 -5.24
CA GLY A 177 17.17 4.39 -5.92
C GLY A 177 16.01 3.38 -5.98
N VAL A 178 14.75 3.85 -5.98
CA VAL A 178 13.54 3.00 -5.95
C VAL A 178 12.89 2.96 -7.32
N SER A 179 12.61 1.75 -7.83
CA SER A 179 11.83 1.58 -9.07
C SER A 179 10.32 1.64 -8.77
N LEU A 180 9.58 2.51 -9.46
CA LEU A 180 8.11 2.58 -9.36
C LEU A 180 7.41 1.59 -10.28
N LYS A 181 8.12 0.65 -10.91
CA LYS A 181 7.51 -0.42 -11.72
C LYS A 181 7.17 -1.61 -10.86
N LEU A 182 6.00 -2.23 -11.10
CA LEU A 182 5.62 -3.49 -10.49
C LEU A 182 6.38 -4.66 -11.15
N GLU A 183 6.97 -5.53 -10.32
CA GLU A 183 7.70 -6.73 -10.73
C GLU A 183 6.75 -7.93 -10.74
N ARG A 184 5.94 -8.04 -11.79
CA ARG A 184 4.99 -9.14 -11.95
C ARG A 184 5.67 -10.37 -12.51
N GLN A 185 5.31 -11.57 -12.00
CA GLN A 185 5.71 -12.80 -12.67
C GLN A 185 5.16 -12.81 -14.10
N ARG A 186 6.02 -13.05 -15.07
CA ARG A 186 5.57 -13.37 -16.43
C ARG A 186 4.83 -14.72 -16.32
N LYS A 187 3.56 -14.76 -16.69
CA LYS A 187 2.90 -16.04 -16.88
C LYS A 187 3.67 -16.80 -17.97
N PRO A 188 3.99 -18.09 -17.71
CA PRO A 188 4.58 -18.94 -18.72
C PRO A 188 3.68 -19.06 -19.95
#